data_649a51a2d81f775b55c69a8a7e760f13
#
_entry.id   649a51a2d81f775b55c69a8a7e760f13
#
_cell.length_a   1.000
_cell.length_b   1.000
_cell.length_c   1.000
_cell.angle_alpha   90.00
_cell.angle_beta   90.00
_cell.angle_gamma   90.00
#
_symmetry.space_group_name_H-M   'P 1'
#
loop_
_entity.id
_entity.type
_entity.pdbx_description
1 polymer ?
#
loop_
_entity_poly.entity_id
_entity_poly.type
_entity_poly.pdbx_seq_one_letter_code
_entity_poly.pdbx_strand_id
1 'polypeptide(L)'
;MDNLKSDDWQSRTVDWLRYPLMLLILMCHSNSPLICELPQTGVSVCCYYISITVARLAVPMFFIFSGYYFFRKPDTFNRTVYLSKIRKRALTLLVPYLFWNYFVWGFLLLRVVLKGLTEWLPSNTFTLPAILDVVVGWDESYGGMPKAFQLWFIRDLMIVCLLSPLLYRLLKTKRPYILLLFTALYLMPWPDGWNLFFSRLPSALLFFSIGAYMGIHKQNMVEMSQRVPLWLGITVSTLLLAATTWEHMTSGHFVKLAENLFSIAAVIPTMQIASTLVERYRLKPVKFIADSNFLLFVLHPLIIIYLISEPLLGQVTNTPLHFWAIYAAEIVVPALVCVVLYAILSCLLPRTTSLLTGGRGGKQGLAKKCIFARFF
;
A
#
# COMPACT_ATOMS: atom_id res chain seq x y z
N MET A 1 34.21 -2.90 -5.30
CA MET A 1 33.51 -2.01 -6.26
C MET A 1 32.15 -2.56 -6.71
N ASP A 2 32.01 -3.88 -6.88
CA ASP A 2 30.76 -4.50 -7.35
C ASP A 2 29.56 -4.37 -6.37
N ASN A 3 29.81 -4.49 -5.07
CA ASN A 3 28.75 -4.38 -4.05
C ASN A 3 28.12 -2.96 -3.99
N LEU A 4 28.91 -1.89 -4.26
CA LEU A 4 28.39 -0.53 -4.27
C LEU A 4 27.50 -0.27 -5.49
N LYS A 5 27.83 -0.87 -6.64
CA LYS A 5 26.98 -0.80 -7.86
C LYS A 5 25.69 -1.58 -7.69
N SER A 6 25.77 -2.75 -7.05
CA SER A 6 24.63 -3.62 -6.77
C SER A 6 23.63 -2.95 -5.80
N ASP A 7 24.13 -2.32 -4.74
CA ASP A 7 23.31 -1.60 -3.76
C ASP A 7 22.61 -0.38 -4.38
N ASP A 8 23.27 0.35 -5.27
CA ASP A 8 22.70 1.49 -5.99
C ASP A 8 21.61 1.02 -6.98
N TRP A 9 21.86 -0.08 -7.69
CA TRP A 9 20.89 -0.70 -8.59
C TRP A 9 19.60 -1.10 -7.85
N GLN A 10 19.71 -1.83 -6.73
CA GLN A 10 18.57 -2.18 -5.91
C GLN A 10 17.82 -0.95 -5.38
N SER A 11 18.54 0.05 -4.87
CA SER A 11 17.91 1.27 -4.35
C SER A 11 17.12 2.00 -5.42
N ARG A 12 17.69 2.16 -6.62
CA ARG A 12 17.01 2.77 -7.77
C ARG A 12 15.78 1.98 -8.20
N THR A 13 15.88 0.65 -8.25
CA THR A 13 14.75 -0.23 -8.59
C THR A 13 13.61 -0.08 -7.61
N VAL A 14 13.89 -0.13 -6.31
CA VAL A 14 12.86 0.03 -5.27
C VAL A 14 12.24 1.43 -5.30
N ASP A 15 13.05 2.48 -5.45
CA ASP A 15 12.55 3.85 -5.48
C ASP A 15 11.69 4.14 -6.72
N TRP A 16 12.04 3.55 -7.87
CA TRP A 16 11.25 3.63 -9.09
C TRP A 16 9.93 2.87 -8.97
N LEU A 17 9.96 1.68 -8.37
CA LEU A 17 8.79 0.79 -8.25
C LEU A 17 7.69 1.37 -7.33
N ARG A 18 8.05 2.19 -6.36
CA ARG A 18 7.07 2.72 -5.36
C ARG A 18 5.89 3.44 -5.99
N TYR A 19 6.10 4.20 -7.06
CA TYR A 19 4.99 4.93 -7.69
C TYR A 19 4.07 4.02 -8.52
N PRO A 20 4.57 3.14 -9.41
CA PRO A 20 3.74 2.12 -10.04
C PRO A 20 2.94 1.27 -9.06
N LEU A 21 3.57 0.82 -7.96
CA LEU A 21 2.86 0.07 -6.91
C LEU A 21 1.75 0.91 -6.25
N MET A 22 1.93 2.21 -6.11
CA MET A 22 0.87 3.08 -5.60
C MET A 22 -0.30 3.18 -6.57
N LEU A 23 -0.06 3.24 -7.88
CA LEU A 23 -1.13 3.20 -8.89
C LEU A 23 -1.90 1.88 -8.83
N LEU A 24 -1.23 0.75 -8.57
CA LEU A 24 -1.92 -0.53 -8.34
C LEU A 24 -2.85 -0.47 -7.12
N ILE A 25 -2.47 0.25 -6.05
CA ILE A 25 -3.37 0.42 -4.89
C ILE A 25 -4.65 1.16 -5.28
N LEU A 26 -4.58 2.18 -6.15
CA LEU A 26 -5.77 2.87 -6.64
C LEU A 26 -6.69 1.91 -7.40
N MET A 27 -6.13 1.03 -8.23
CA MET A 27 -6.91 0.00 -8.95
C MET A 27 -7.68 -0.90 -7.99
N CYS A 28 -7.10 -1.29 -6.85
CA CYS A 28 -7.77 -2.07 -5.81
C CYS A 28 -8.94 -1.34 -5.13
N HIS A 29 -8.95 -0.02 -5.19
CA HIS A 29 -9.94 0.82 -4.51
C HIS A 29 -10.90 1.52 -5.48
N SER A 30 -10.93 1.08 -6.75
CA SER A 30 -11.91 1.56 -7.72
C SER A 30 -13.34 1.21 -7.28
N ASN A 31 -14.22 2.18 -7.35
CA ASN A 31 -15.66 2.06 -7.09
C ASN A 31 -16.50 1.93 -8.38
N SER A 32 -15.85 1.80 -9.53
CA SER A 32 -16.55 1.70 -10.81
C SER A 32 -17.66 0.64 -10.83
N PRO A 33 -17.51 -0.55 -10.16
CA PRO A 33 -18.61 -1.53 -10.07
C PRO A 33 -19.81 -1.08 -9.22
N LEU A 34 -19.65 -0.05 -8.39
CA LEU A 34 -20.75 0.56 -7.62
C LEU A 34 -21.51 1.64 -8.41
N ILE A 35 -20.85 2.24 -9.41
CA ILE A 35 -21.39 3.33 -10.23
C ILE A 35 -22.06 2.76 -11.48
N CYS A 36 -21.40 1.82 -12.13
CA CYS A 36 -21.88 1.07 -13.29
C CYS A 36 -21.82 -0.42 -12.98
N GLU A 37 -22.81 -1.16 -13.43
CA GLU A 37 -22.72 -2.63 -13.40
C GLU A 37 -21.49 -3.09 -14.21
N LEU A 38 -20.79 -4.10 -13.69
CA LEU A 38 -19.68 -4.69 -14.42
C LEU A 38 -20.19 -5.22 -15.77
N PRO A 39 -19.60 -4.79 -16.89
CA PRO A 39 -20.05 -5.22 -18.22
C PRO A 39 -20.04 -6.75 -18.33
N GLN A 40 -21.16 -7.35 -18.68
CA GLN A 40 -21.36 -8.80 -18.73
C GLN A 40 -20.65 -9.47 -19.95
N THR A 41 -19.79 -8.76 -20.65
CA THR A 41 -18.94 -9.35 -21.68
C THR A 41 -17.80 -10.13 -20.98
N GLY A 42 -17.58 -11.38 -21.38
CA GLY A 42 -16.51 -12.23 -20.81
C GLY A 42 -15.13 -11.54 -20.80
N VAL A 43 -14.83 -10.75 -21.83
CA VAL A 43 -13.56 -9.99 -21.92
C VAL A 43 -13.47 -8.91 -20.85
N SER A 44 -14.50 -8.09 -20.67
CA SER A 44 -14.49 -7.00 -19.68
C SER A 44 -14.40 -7.55 -18.25
N VAL A 45 -15.15 -8.60 -17.94
CA VAL A 45 -15.11 -9.26 -16.62
C VAL A 45 -13.71 -9.82 -16.36
N CYS A 46 -13.13 -10.51 -17.33
CA CYS A 46 -11.77 -11.02 -17.25
C CYS A 46 -10.74 -9.90 -16.98
N CYS A 47 -10.76 -8.82 -17.77
CA CYS A 47 -9.85 -7.70 -17.63
C CYS A 47 -9.96 -7.04 -16.25
N TYR A 48 -11.17 -6.91 -15.73
CA TYR A 48 -11.41 -6.35 -14.40
C TYR A 48 -10.78 -7.22 -13.30
N TYR A 49 -11.05 -8.53 -13.27
CA TYR A 49 -10.50 -9.42 -12.26
C TYR A 49 -8.98 -9.58 -12.37
N ILE A 50 -8.42 -9.60 -13.58
CA ILE A 50 -6.98 -9.55 -13.81
C ILE A 50 -6.38 -8.29 -13.17
N SER A 51 -6.99 -7.11 -13.41
CA SER A 51 -6.47 -5.86 -12.88
C SER A 51 -6.47 -5.82 -11.35
N ILE A 52 -7.56 -6.27 -10.71
CA ILE A 52 -7.66 -6.34 -9.24
C ILE A 52 -6.64 -7.32 -8.66
N THR A 53 -6.49 -8.49 -9.26
CA THR A 53 -5.53 -9.50 -8.78
C THR A 53 -4.10 -8.98 -8.86
N VAL A 54 -3.72 -8.36 -9.98
CA VAL A 54 -2.39 -7.74 -10.14
C VAL A 54 -2.19 -6.60 -9.13
N ALA A 55 -3.21 -5.82 -8.88
CA ALA A 55 -3.15 -4.70 -7.94
C ALA A 55 -2.83 -5.14 -6.49
N ARG A 56 -3.26 -6.34 -6.09
CA ARG A 56 -2.98 -6.91 -4.75
C ARG A 56 -1.49 -7.12 -4.46
N LEU A 57 -0.63 -7.18 -5.49
CA LEU A 57 0.81 -7.30 -5.34
C LEU A 57 1.46 -6.11 -4.62
N ALA A 58 0.84 -4.93 -4.65
CA ALA A 58 1.45 -3.71 -4.14
C ALA A 58 1.79 -3.79 -2.64
N VAL A 59 0.86 -4.27 -1.83
CA VAL A 59 1.02 -4.34 -0.35
C VAL A 59 2.14 -5.29 0.07
N PRO A 60 2.21 -6.54 -0.43
CA PRO A 60 3.36 -7.43 -0.24
C PRO A 60 4.70 -6.78 -0.51
N MET A 61 4.84 -6.12 -1.65
CA MET A 61 6.08 -5.43 -2.04
C MET A 61 6.46 -4.33 -1.04
N PHE A 62 5.49 -3.51 -0.59
CA PHE A 62 5.76 -2.48 0.40
C PHE A 62 6.18 -3.04 1.76
N PHE A 63 5.61 -4.17 2.20
CA PHE A 63 6.07 -4.83 3.43
C PHE A 63 7.48 -5.39 3.28
N ILE A 64 7.82 -6.04 2.16
CA ILE A 64 9.17 -6.54 1.88
C ILE A 64 10.17 -5.38 1.93
N PHE A 65 9.93 -4.28 1.22
CA PHE A 65 10.81 -3.12 1.24
C PHE A 65 10.96 -2.54 2.64
N SER A 66 9.86 -2.47 3.40
CA SER A 66 9.89 -1.94 4.77
C SER A 66 10.72 -2.81 5.70
N GLY A 67 10.58 -4.14 5.65
CA GLY A 67 11.35 -5.10 6.43
C GLY A 67 12.84 -5.05 6.09
N TYR A 68 13.16 -5.04 4.80
CA TYR A 68 14.54 -4.96 4.31
C TYR A 68 15.24 -3.70 4.83
N TYR A 69 14.69 -2.52 4.57
CA TYR A 69 15.31 -1.26 4.99
C TYR A 69 15.28 -1.05 6.50
N PHE A 70 14.40 -1.74 7.21
CA PHE A 70 14.41 -1.71 8.67
C PHE A 70 15.63 -2.41 9.27
N PHE A 71 16.06 -3.54 8.68
CA PHE A 71 17.17 -4.34 9.24
C PHE A 71 18.49 -4.22 8.50
N ARG A 72 18.53 -3.64 7.28
CA ARG A 72 19.75 -3.51 6.48
C ARG A 72 20.89 -2.78 7.21
N LYS A 73 20.57 -1.78 8.02
CA LYS A 73 21.51 -0.97 8.81
C LYS A 73 20.97 -0.81 10.24
N PRO A 74 21.80 -0.81 11.25
CA PRO A 74 23.23 -1.15 11.35
C PRO A 74 23.48 -2.66 11.34
N ASP A 75 24.76 -3.06 11.38
CA ASP A 75 25.16 -4.48 11.35
C ASP A 75 24.75 -5.26 12.59
N THR A 76 24.54 -4.58 13.71
CA THR A 76 24.07 -5.16 14.96
C THR A 76 22.71 -4.58 15.35
N PHE A 77 21.75 -5.43 15.70
CA PHE A 77 20.45 -5.04 16.19
C PHE A 77 20.39 -5.21 17.71
N ASN A 78 20.54 -4.12 18.43
CA ASN A 78 20.49 -4.06 19.90
C ASN A 78 19.38 -3.10 20.37
N ARG A 79 19.21 -3.00 21.72
CA ARG A 79 18.17 -2.15 22.33
C ARG A 79 18.25 -0.68 21.89
N THR A 80 19.46 -0.11 21.81
CA THR A 80 19.67 1.29 21.42
C THR A 80 19.23 1.53 19.97
N VAL A 81 19.63 0.64 19.07
CA VAL A 81 19.23 0.66 17.65
C VAL A 81 17.72 0.50 17.52
N TYR A 82 17.13 -0.45 18.25
CA TYR A 82 15.68 -0.65 18.26
C TYR A 82 14.93 0.63 18.67
N LEU A 83 15.27 1.19 19.83
CA LEU A 83 14.60 2.40 20.34
C LEU A 83 14.76 3.59 19.38
N SER A 84 15.95 3.78 18.80
CA SER A 84 16.18 4.81 17.79
C SER A 84 15.27 4.64 16.56
N LYS A 85 15.14 3.39 16.06
CA LYS A 85 14.26 3.07 14.93
C LYS A 85 12.79 3.30 15.27
N ILE A 86 12.34 2.86 16.44
CA ILE A 86 10.94 3.06 16.87
C ILE A 86 10.62 4.54 17.04
N ARG A 87 11.52 5.33 17.67
CA ARG A 87 11.35 6.78 17.78
C ARG A 87 11.21 7.45 16.40
N LYS A 88 12.06 7.03 15.44
CA LYS A 88 11.95 7.53 14.07
C LYS A 88 10.62 7.12 13.42
N ARG A 89 10.17 5.88 13.61
CA ARG A 89 8.88 5.38 13.09
C ARG A 89 7.69 6.08 13.74
N ALA A 90 7.75 6.40 15.03
CA ALA A 90 6.72 7.19 15.68
C ALA A 90 6.53 8.55 14.98
N LEU A 91 7.60 9.25 14.66
CA LEU A 91 7.51 10.53 13.96
C LEU A 91 7.07 10.38 12.49
N THR A 92 7.51 9.34 11.80
CA THR A 92 7.29 9.21 10.35
C THR A 92 6.06 8.38 9.97
N LEU A 93 5.50 7.60 10.89
CA LEU A 93 4.31 6.76 10.68
C LEU A 93 3.18 7.10 11.65
N LEU A 94 3.44 7.09 12.99
CA LEU A 94 2.37 7.26 13.97
C LEU A 94 1.77 8.68 13.93
N VAL A 95 2.60 9.72 13.82
CA VAL A 95 2.08 11.10 13.75
C VAL A 95 1.20 11.31 12.50
N PRO A 96 1.64 10.98 11.27
CA PRO A 96 0.75 11.04 10.12
C PRO A 96 -0.48 10.12 10.25
N TYR A 97 -0.30 8.92 10.80
CA TYR A 97 -1.39 7.97 11.01
C TYR A 97 -2.52 8.55 11.89
N LEU A 98 -2.17 9.12 13.02
CA LEU A 98 -3.14 9.76 13.92
C LEU A 98 -3.81 10.96 13.25
N PHE A 99 -3.02 11.84 12.66
CA PHE A 99 -3.57 13.03 11.99
C PHE A 99 -4.59 12.66 10.92
N TRP A 100 -4.25 11.76 10.02
CA TRP A 100 -5.11 11.45 8.88
C TRP A 100 -6.36 10.65 9.28
N ASN A 101 -6.30 9.79 10.30
CA ASN A 101 -7.50 9.12 10.81
C ASN A 101 -8.49 10.13 11.40
N TYR A 102 -8.01 11.05 12.26
CA TYR A 102 -8.88 12.08 12.82
C TYR A 102 -9.32 13.12 11.79
N PHE A 103 -8.51 13.42 10.79
CA PHE A 103 -8.89 14.28 9.67
C PHE A 103 -10.06 13.66 8.88
N VAL A 104 -9.96 12.38 8.51
CA VAL A 104 -11.03 11.67 7.79
C VAL A 104 -12.28 11.59 8.67
N TRP A 105 -12.15 11.25 9.92
CA TRP A 105 -13.27 11.23 10.86
C TRP A 105 -13.96 12.58 10.98
N GLY A 106 -13.21 13.65 11.18
CA GLY A 106 -13.75 15.02 11.23
C GLY A 106 -14.41 15.45 9.90
N PHE A 107 -13.82 15.08 8.76
CA PHE A 107 -14.42 15.32 7.44
C PHE A 107 -15.77 14.62 7.30
N LEU A 108 -15.88 13.35 7.73
CA LEU A 108 -17.12 12.61 7.70
C LEU A 108 -18.19 13.22 8.61
N LEU A 109 -17.81 13.62 9.82
CA LEU A 109 -18.71 14.33 10.75
C LEU A 109 -19.21 15.65 10.14
N LEU A 110 -18.32 16.45 9.57
CA LEU A 110 -18.68 17.70 8.91
C LEU A 110 -19.71 17.46 7.78
N ARG A 111 -19.52 16.41 7.01
CA ARG A 111 -20.47 16.04 5.92
C ARG A 111 -21.84 15.67 6.46
N VAL A 112 -21.89 14.91 7.57
CA VAL A 112 -23.19 14.56 8.21
C VAL A 112 -23.91 15.84 8.67
N VAL A 113 -23.18 16.77 9.30
CA VAL A 113 -23.75 18.07 9.73
C VAL A 113 -24.24 18.89 8.53
N LEU A 114 -23.43 19.02 7.47
CA LEU A 114 -23.77 19.81 6.29
C LEU A 114 -24.96 19.22 5.50
N LYS A 115 -25.18 17.90 5.55
CA LYS A 115 -26.33 17.23 4.97
C LYS A 115 -27.60 17.25 5.84
N GLY A 116 -27.52 17.82 7.06
CA GLY A 116 -28.63 17.83 8.03
C GLY A 116 -28.97 16.45 8.61
N LEU A 117 -28.05 15.50 8.57
CA LEU A 117 -28.24 14.11 8.98
C LEU A 117 -27.74 13.84 10.41
N THR A 118 -27.73 14.84 11.28
CA THR A 118 -27.17 14.71 12.65
C THR A 118 -27.91 13.70 13.53
N GLU A 119 -29.18 13.44 13.25
CA GLU A 119 -29.97 12.40 13.90
C GLU A 119 -29.46 10.97 13.64
N TRP A 120 -28.68 10.78 12.55
CA TRP A 120 -28.07 9.50 12.19
C TRP A 120 -26.71 9.27 12.87
N LEU A 121 -26.22 10.27 13.65
CA LEU A 121 -25.00 10.07 14.44
C LEU A 121 -25.29 9.17 15.63
N PRO A 122 -24.54 8.09 15.82
CA PRO A 122 -24.65 7.27 17.03
C PRO A 122 -24.45 8.11 18.28
N SER A 123 -25.26 7.90 19.31
CA SER A 123 -25.18 8.66 20.58
C SER A 123 -23.81 8.53 21.27
N ASN A 124 -23.08 7.47 20.99
CA ASN A 124 -21.74 7.20 21.52
C ASN A 124 -20.60 7.76 20.69
N THR A 125 -20.86 8.51 19.60
CA THR A 125 -19.83 9.00 18.66
C THR A 125 -18.67 9.74 19.33
N PHE A 126 -18.93 10.46 20.41
CA PHE A 126 -17.92 11.26 21.13
C PHE A 126 -17.46 10.61 22.44
N THR A 127 -17.76 9.35 22.67
CA THR A 127 -17.23 8.60 23.83
C THR A 127 -15.76 8.26 23.63
N LEU A 128 -15.01 8.11 24.72
CA LEU A 128 -13.59 7.75 24.65
C LEU A 128 -13.34 6.45 23.87
N PRO A 129 -14.11 5.36 24.04
CA PRO A 129 -13.95 4.16 23.23
C PRO A 129 -14.11 4.43 21.73
N ALA A 130 -15.14 5.17 21.31
CA ALA A 130 -15.35 5.50 19.89
C ALA A 130 -14.24 6.38 19.31
N ILE A 131 -13.74 7.36 20.09
CA ILE A 131 -12.60 8.20 19.69
C ILE A 131 -11.32 7.36 19.51
N LEU A 132 -11.07 6.40 20.39
CA LEU A 132 -9.94 5.47 20.25
C LEU A 132 -10.12 4.53 19.08
N ASP A 133 -11.34 4.10 18.79
CA ASP A 133 -11.64 3.22 17.69
C ASP A 133 -11.37 3.85 16.31
N VAL A 134 -11.45 5.17 16.19
CA VAL A 134 -11.05 5.90 14.98
C VAL A 134 -9.67 5.46 14.47
N VAL A 135 -8.75 5.16 15.38
CA VAL A 135 -7.38 4.78 15.04
C VAL A 135 -7.09 3.29 15.22
N VAL A 136 -7.74 2.61 16.12
CA VAL A 136 -7.49 1.19 16.37
C VAL A 136 -8.28 0.32 15.39
N GLY A 137 -9.56 0.64 15.18
CA GLY A 137 -10.45 -0.07 14.29
C GLY A 137 -10.75 -1.47 14.82
N TRP A 138 -11.21 -1.60 16.06
CA TRP A 138 -11.65 -2.89 16.59
C TRP A 138 -13.17 -3.09 16.51
N ASP A 139 -13.92 -2.01 16.24
CA ASP A 139 -15.36 -2.11 16.04
C ASP A 139 -15.66 -2.93 14.77
N GLU A 140 -16.45 -3.97 14.91
CA GLU A 140 -16.84 -4.86 13.82
C GLU A 140 -17.66 -4.16 12.73
N SER A 141 -18.35 -3.07 13.07
CA SER A 141 -19.11 -2.27 12.08
C SER A 141 -18.23 -1.67 10.98
N TYR A 142 -16.94 -1.50 11.24
CA TYR A 142 -15.92 -1.07 10.26
C TYR A 142 -14.97 -2.19 9.83
N GLY A 143 -15.30 -3.44 10.13
CA GLY A 143 -14.54 -4.60 9.71
C GLY A 143 -13.11 -4.63 10.27
N GLY A 144 -12.87 -4.06 11.45
CA GLY A 144 -11.54 -4.06 12.07
C GLY A 144 -10.53 -3.12 11.40
N MET A 145 -11.02 -2.07 10.73
CA MET A 145 -10.18 -1.07 10.07
C MET A 145 -10.21 0.27 10.79
N PRO A 146 -9.10 1.05 10.77
CA PRO A 146 -9.12 2.43 11.22
C PRO A 146 -10.09 3.27 10.37
N LYS A 147 -10.47 4.45 10.82
CA LYS A 147 -11.46 5.30 10.13
C LYS A 147 -11.02 5.70 8.71
N ALA A 148 -9.75 6.01 8.52
CA ALA A 148 -9.11 6.05 7.21
C ALA A 148 -8.68 4.64 6.84
N PHE A 149 -9.60 3.84 6.30
CA PHE A 149 -9.45 2.39 6.15
C PHE A 149 -8.15 1.98 5.45
N GLN A 150 -7.68 2.72 4.44
CA GLN A 150 -6.42 2.44 3.74
C GLN A 150 -5.19 2.44 4.66
N LEU A 151 -5.27 3.14 5.80
CA LEU A 151 -4.16 3.22 6.76
C LEU A 151 -3.95 1.94 7.58
N TRP A 152 -4.79 0.89 7.40
CA TRP A 152 -4.55 -0.42 8.00
C TRP A 152 -3.12 -0.93 7.73
N PHE A 153 -2.59 -0.68 6.53
CA PHE A 153 -1.22 -1.04 6.18
C PHE A 153 -0.18 -0.37 7.11
N ILE A 154 -0.35 0.92 7.43
CA ILE A 154 0.56 1.64 8.33
C ILE A 154 0.43 1.11 9.76
N ARG A 155 -0.80 0.82 10.22
CA ARG A 155 -1.05 0.20 11.52
C ARG A 155 -0.30 -1.12 11.66
N ASP A 156 -0.49 -2.00 10.71
CA ASP A 156 0.13 -3.33 10.72
C ASP A 156 1.66 -3.25 10.55
N LEU A 157 2.14 -2.30 9.75
CA LEU A 157 3.58 -2.00 9.66
C LEU A 157 4.16 -1.53 11.02
N MET A 158 3.44 -0.70 11.77
CA MET A 158 3.89 -0.30 13.11
C MET A 158 3.92 -1.49 14.07
N ILE A 159 2.93 -2.38 14.01
CA ILE A 159 2.89 -3.60 14.82
C ILE A 159 4.10 -4.48 14.55
N VAL A 160 4.41 -4.80 13.29
CA VAL A 160 5.58 -5.63 12.96
C VAL A 160 6.91 -4.92 13.29
N CYS A 161 6.96 -3.58 13.23
CA CYS A 161 8.11 -2.82 13.73
C CYS A 161 8.26 -2.94 15.25
N LEU A 162 7.18 -2.93 16.02
CA LEU A 162 7.23 -3.17 17.47
C LEU A 162 7.67 -4.60 17.79
N LEU A 163 7.22 -5.58 17.02
CA LEU A 163 7.63 -6.98 17.14
C LEU A 163 9.06 -7.26 16.62
N SER A 164 9.75 -6.25 16.06
CA SER A 164 11.06 -6.44 15.42
C SER A 164 12.15 -7.06 16.30
N PRO A 165 12.22 -6.92 17.65
CA PRO A 165 13.20 -7.64 18.46
C PRO A 165 12.96 -9.16 18.47
N LEU A 166 11.69 -9.57 18.50
CA LEU A 166 11.31 -10.98 18.39
C LEU A 166 11.62 -11.52 16.99
N LEU A 167 11.19 -10.78 15.95
CA LEU A 167 11.46 -11.16 14.55
C LEU A 167 12.97 -11.27 14.28
N TYR A 168 13.79 -10.36 14.82
CA TYR A 168 15.24 -10.45 14.70
C TYR A 168 15.79 -11.75 15.29
N ARG A 169 15.35 -12.14 16.50
CA ARG A 169 15.78 -13.39 17.14
C ARG A 169 15.42 -14.62 16.32
N LEU A 170 14.24 -14.63 15.73
CA LEU A 170 13.72 -15.75 14.91
C LEU A 170 14.38 -15.82 13.53
N LEU A 171 14.71 -14.67 12.94
CA LEU A 171 15.22 -14.56 11.56
C LEU A 171 16.75 -14.53 11.46
N LYS A 172 17.49 -14.36 12.56
CA LYS A 172 18.96 -14.33 12.55
C LYS A 172 19.61 -15.67 12.15
N THR A 173 18.88 -16.76 12.20
CA THR A 173 19.34 -18.08 11.76
C THR A 173 19.31 -18.18 10.24
N LYS A 174 20.22 -18.96 9.64
CA LYS A 174 20.26 -19.18 8.18
C LYS A 174 19.10 -20.04 7.66
N ARG A 175 18.36 -20.72 8.53
CA ARG A 175 17.19 -21.55 8.19
C ARG A 175 15.97 -21.09 8.98
N PRO A 176 15.29 -20.00 8.54
CA PRO A 176 14.22 -19.39 9.29
C PRO A 176 12.92 -20.17 9.08
N TYR A 177 12.71 -21.30 9.75
CA TYR A 177 11.47 -22.09 9.68
C TYR A 177 10.22 -21.28 10.05
N ILE A 178 10.40 -20.18 10.79
CA ILE A 178 9.30 -19.25 11.10
C ILE A 178 8.64 -18.66 9.84
N LEU A 179 9.36 -18.53 8.73
CA LEU A 179 8.77 -18.08 7.47
C LEU A 179 7.76 -19.09 6.92
N LEU A 180 7.97 -20.39 7.14
CA LEU A 180 7.01 -21.43 6.76
C LEU A 180 5.71 -21.28 7.58
N LEU A 181 5.84 -21.02 8.90
CA LEU A 181 4.68 -20.76 9.74
C LEU A 181 3.92 -19.50 9.27
N PHE A 182 4.62 -18.41 9.00
CA PHE A 182 3.98 -17.18 8.51
C PHE A 182 3.33 -17.38 7.13
N THR A 183 3.92 -18.20 6.27
CA THR A 183 3.32 -18.59 4.99
C THR A 183 2.05 -19.41 5.21
N ALA A 184 2.08 -20.40 6.10
CA ALA A 184 0.90 -21.19 6.43
C ALA A 184 -0.24 -20.32 7.00
N LEU A 185 0.07 -19.40 7.91
CA LEU A 185 -0.90 -18.44 8.44
C LEU A 185 -1.47 -17.50 7.36
N TYR A 186 -0.65 -17.08 6.41
CA TYR A 186 -1.08 -16.22 5.31
C TYR A 186 -1.97 -16.96 4.30
N LEU A 187 -1.70 -18.24 4.05
CA LEU A 187 -2.48 -19.08 3.15
C LEU A 187 -3.72 -19.71 3.81
N MET A 188 -3.82 -19.65 5.13
CA MET A 188 -4.93 -20.21 5.88
C MET A 188 -6.26 -19.54 5.46
N PRO A 189 -7.33 -20.33 5.21
CA PRO A 189 -8.66 -19.79 4.99
C PRO A 189 -9.21 -19.25 6.31
N TRP A 190 -9.17 -17.95 6.49
CA TRP A 190 -9.76 -17.29 7.65
C TRP A 190 -11.27 -17.32 7.53
N PRO A 191 -12.01 -17.71 8.57
CA PRO A 191 -13.47 -17.77 8.53
C PRO A 191 -14.08 -16.40 8.21
N ASP A 192 -15.20 -16.42 7.49
CA ASP A 192 -16.01 -15.22 7.29
C ASP A 192 -16.47 -14.65 8.63
N GLY A 193 -16.45 -13.33 8.77
CA GLY A 193 -16.80 -12.65 10.02
C GLY A 193 -15.63 -12.46 11.00
N TRP A 194 -14.46 -13.04 10.76
CA TRP A 194 -13.28 -12.69 11.55
C TRP A 194 -12.87 -11.24 11.30
N ASN A 195 -12.55 -10.55 12.40
CA ASN A 195 -12.09 -9.17 12.33
C ASN A 195 -10.90 -9.05 11.34
N LEU A 196 -11.00 -8.13 10.38
CA LEU A 196 -9.99 -7.92 9.33
C LEU A 196 -8.60 -7.61 9.89
N PHE A 197 -8.50 -7.13 11.13
CA PHE A 197 -7.24 -6.97 11.83
C PHE A 197 -6.46 -8.29 11.89
N PHE A 198 -7.10 -9.37 12.36
CA PHE A 198 -6.44 -10.67 12.49
C PHE A 198 -6.18 -11.34 11.14
N SER A 199 -7.07 -11.17 10.17
CA SER A 199 -6.93 -11.78 8.83
C SER A 199 -5.86 -11.11 7.96
N ARG A 200 -5.48 -9.84 8.24
CA ARG A 200 -4.47 -9.09 7.46
C ARG A 200 -3.08 -9.12 8.08
N LEU A 201 -2.97 -9.24 9.39
CA LEU A 201 -1.69 -9.29 10.10
C LEU A 201 -0.73 -10.39 9.58
N PRO A 202 -1.19 -11.61 9.20
CA PRO A 202 -0.33 -12.62 8.59
C PRO A 202 0.39 -12.14 7.32
N SER A 203 -0.24 -11.32 6.50
CA SER A 203 0.41 -10.70 5.33
C SER A 203 1.57 -9.80 5.76
N ALA A 204 1.36 -8.94 6.76
CA ALA A 204 2.41 -8.08 7.30
C ALA A 204 3.56 -8.89 7.91
N LEU A 205 3.25 -9.93 8.70
CA LEU A 205 4.24 -10.81 9.31
C LEU A 205 5.07 -11.54 8.25
N LEU A 206 4.45 -12.12 7.23
CA LEU A 206 5.15 -12.85 6.18
C LEU A 206 6.05 -11.93 5.36
N PHE A 207 5.48 -10.93 4.70
CA PHE A 207 6.22 -10.14 3.72
C PHE A 207 7.25 -9.21 4.37
N PHE A 208 6.93 -8.63 5.53
CA PHE A 208 7.93 -7.88 6.30
C PHE A 208 9.08 -8.79 6.75
N SER A 209 8.79 -10.02 7.18
CA SER A 209 9.84 -10.97 7.63
C SER A 209 10.70 -11.47 6.48
N ILE A 210 10.16 -11.66 5.27
CA ILE A 210 10.96 -11.95 4.08
C ILE A 210 11.96 -10.82 3.83
N GLY A 211 11.49 -9.57 3.80
CA GLY A 211 12.37 -8.42 3.65
C GLY A 211 13.37 -8.28 4.80
N ALA A 212 12.93 -8.49 6.04
CA ALA A 212 13.76 -8.45 7.24
C ALA A 212 14.89 -9.51 7.19
N TYR A 213 14.57 -10.73 6.79
CA TYR A 213 15.55 -11.81 6.61
C TYR A 213 16.64 -11.39 5.61
N MET A 214 16.24 -10.88 4.45
CA MET A 214 17.19 -10.40 3.44
C MET A 214 18.05 -9.23 3.97
N GLY A 215 17.45 -8.30 4.73
CA GLY A 215 18.17 -7.18 5.34
C GLY A 215 19.17 -7.60 6.43
N ILE A 216 18.79 -8.56 7.29
CA ILE A 216 19.65 -9.13 8.36
C ILE A 216 20.85 -9.84 7.74
N HIS A 217 20.63 -10.65 6.71
CA HIS A 217 21.68 -11.44 6.05
C HIS A 217 22.40 -10.70 4.92
N LYS A 218 22.18 -9.37 4.78
CA LYS A 218 22.83 -8.51 3.76
C LYS A 218 22.66 -9.04 2.33
N GLN A 219 21.54 -9.69 2.05
CA GLN A 219 21.21 -10.19 0.72
C GLN A 219 20.62 -9.07 -0.13
N ASN A 220 21.02 -8.98 -1.40
CA ASN A 220 20.42 -8.05 -2.35
C ASN A 220 19.13 -8.63 -2.93
N MET A 221 18.01 -7.90 -2.82
CA MET A 221 16.69 -8.36 -3.29
C MET A 221 16.67 -8.56 -4.82
N VAL A 222 17.35 -7.69 -5.56
CA VAL A 222 17.41 -7.79 -7.02
C VAL A 222 18.23 -9.01 -7.43
N GLU A 223 19.44 -9.19 -6.86
CA GLU A 223 20.27 -10.37 -7.15
C GLU A 223 19.60 -11.68 -6.74
N MET A 224 18.90 -11.68 -5.60
CA MET A 224 18.14 -12.86 -5.17
C MET A 224 17.00 -13.18 -6.14
N SER A 225 16.31 -12.18 -6.66
CA SER A 225 15.26 -12.40 -7.66
C SER A 225 15.83 -13.01 -8.95
N GLN A 226 17.02 -12.61 -9.40
CA GLN A 226 17.67 -13.10 -10.61
C GLN A 226 18.10 -14.58 -10.54
N ARG A 227 18.08 -15.20 -9.34
CA ARG A 227 18.38 -16.63 -9.19
C ARG A 227 17.28 -17.55 -9.73
N VAL A 228 16.07 -17.02 -9.87
CA VAL A 228 14.94 -17.75 -10.45
C VAL A 228 14.87 -17.40 -11.95
N PRO A 229 14.76 -18.35 -12.85
CA PRO A 229 14.56 -18.04 -14.26
C PRO A 229 13.30 -17.19 -14.48
N LEU A 230 13.42 -16.07 -15.20
CA LEU A 230 12.31 -15.12 -15.39
C LEU A 230 11.08 -15.81 -16.02
N TRP A 231 11.30 -16.69 -16.99
CA TRP A 231 10.21 -17.42 -17.63
C TRP A 231 9.40 -18.26 -16.63
N LEU A 232 10.08 -18.89 -15.65
CA LEU A 232 9.41 -19.69 -14.62
C LEU A 232 8.54 -18.79 -13.71
N GLY A 233 9.09 -17.67 -13.26
CA GLY A 233 8.35 -16.69 -12.44
C GLY A 233 7.12 -16.15 -13.18
N ILE A 234 7.26 -15.80 -14.46
CA ILE A 234 6.16 -15.34 -15.31
C ILE A 234 5.12 -16.45 -15.48
N THR A 235 5.53 -17.67 -15.85
CA THR A 235 4.61 -18.80 -16.11
C THR A 235 3.79 -19.10 -14.85
N VAL A 236 4.43 -19.26 -13.69
CA VAL A 236 3.72 -19.55 -12.43
C VAL A 236 2.76 -18.41 -12.07
N SER A 237 3.20 -17.17 -12.18
CA SER A 237 2.34 -16.01 -11.88
C SER A 237 1.15 -15.92 -12.85
N THR A 238 1.36 -16.20 -14.13
CA THR A 238 0.29 -16.18 -15.14
C THR A 238 -0.73 -17.30 -14.91
N LEU A 239 -0.27 -18.51 -14.57
CA LEU A 239 -1.17 -19.62 -14.23
C LEU A 239 -2.00 -19.32 -12.98
N LEU A 240 -1.38 -18.75 -11.93
CA LEU A 240 -2.09 -18.34 -10.72
C LEU A 240 -3.04 -17.17 -10.99
N LEU A 241 -2.67 -16.23 -11.85
CA LEU A 241 -3.56 -15.14 -12.28
C LEU A 241 -4.77 -15.66 -13.03
N ALA A 242 -4.58 -16.62 -13.95
CA ALA A 242 -5.67 -17.27 -14.66
C ALA A 242 -6.59 -18.06 -13.71
N ALA A 243 -6.02 -18.82 -12.77
CA ALA A 243 -6.78 -19.54 -11.76
C ALA A 243 -7.59 -18.58 -10.87
N THR A 244 -6.99 -17.46 -10.41
CA THR A 244 -7.69 -16.45 -9.62
C THR A 244 -8.83 -15.81 -10.41
N THR A 245 -8.60 -15.46 -11.66
CA THR A 245 -9.62 -14.89 -12.54
C THR A 245 -10.78 -15.87 -12.75
N TRP A 246 -10.48 -17.15 -12.97
CA TRP A 246 -11.48 -18.20 -13.11
C TRP A 246 -12.32 -18.36 -11.84
N GLU A 247 -11.68 -18.41 -10.66
CA GLU A 247 -12.36 -18.48 -9.35
C GLU A 247 -13.28 -17.28 -9.13
N HIS A 248 -12.86 -16.07 -9.48
CA HIS A 248 -13.72 -14.89 -9.43
C HIS A 248 -14.93 -14.97 -10.35
N MET A 249 -14.74 -15.46 -11.57
CA MET A 249 -15.82 -15.58 -12.57
C MET A 249 -16.83 -16.67 -12.23
N THR A 250 -16.41 -17.71 -11.51
CA THR A 250 -17.25 -18.85 -11.13
C THR A 250 -17.76 -18.79 -9.69
N SER A 251 -17.51 -17.69 -8.97
CA SER A 251 -17.79 -17.56 -7.54
C SER A 251 -17.20 -18.72 -6.72
N GLY A 252 -15.97 -19.11 -7.08
CA GLY A 252 -15.27 -20.25 -6.50
C GLY A 252 -14.90 -20.05 -5.02
N HIS A 253 -14.74 -21.15 -4.30
CA HIS A 253 -14.40 -21.15 -2.87
C HIS A 253 -12.91 -20.84 -2.60
N PHE A 254 -12.04 -20.94 -3.62
CA PHE A 254 -10.60 -20.82 -3.46
C PHE A 254 -10.03 -19.47 -3.93
N VAL A 255 -10.91 -18.49 -4.22
CA VAL A 255 -10.48 -17.14 -4.67
C VAL A 255 -9.38 -16.59 -3.78
N LYS A 256 -9.58 -16.59 -2.46
CA LYS A 256 -8.63 -16.02 -1.51
C LYS A 256 -7.28 -16.73 -1.49
N LEU A 257 -7.30 -18.05 -1.57
CA LEU A 257 -6.08 -18.86 -1.64
C LEU A 257 -5.31 -18.58 -2.93
N ALA A 258 -6.00 -18.54 -4.07
CA ALA A 258 -5.39 -18.25 -5.37
C ALA A 258 -4.78 -16.83 -5.42
N GLU A 259 -5.49 -15.82 -4.88
CA GLU A 259 -4.97 -14.45 -4.72
C GLU A 259 -3.71 -14.40 -3.85
N ASN A 260 -3.69 -15.10 -2.74
CA ASN A 260 -2.57 -15.15 -1.82
C ASN A 260 -1.36 -15.84 -2.46
N LEU A 261 -1.56 -16.95 -3.16
CA LEU A 261 -0.51 -17.64 -3.91
C LEU A 261 0.03 -16.78 -5.05
N PHE A 262 -0.83 -16.10 -5.80
CA PHE A 262 -0.41 -15.13 -6.82
C PHE A 262 0.47 -14.04 -6.20
N SER A 263 0.05 -13.46 -5.07
CA SER A 263 0.79 -12.39 -4.40
C SER A 263 2.19 -12.83 -3.96
N ILE A 264 2.38 -14.09 -3.57
CA ILE A 264 3.71 -14.63 -3.25
C ILE A 264 4.54 -14.82 -4.53
N ALA A 265 3.97 -15.46 -5.55
CA ALA A 265 4.69 -15.84 -6.76
C ALA A 265 5.11 -14.61 -7.60
N ALA A 266 4.24 -13.61 -7.70
CA ALA A 266 4.45 -12.44 -8.55
C ALA A 266 5.50 -11.45 -8.03
N VAL A 267 5.94 -11.55 -6.76
CA VAL A 267 7.02 -10.69 -6.21
C VAL A 267 8.30 -10.81 -7.02
N ILE A 268 8.73 -12.05 -7.32
CA ILE A 268 10.01 -12.33 -7.99
C ILE A 268 10.04 -11.75 -9.40
N PRO A 269 9.14 -12.12 -10.33
CA PRO A 269 9.16 -11.58 -11.69
C PRO A 269 8.95 -10.06 -11.72
N THR A 270 8.18 -9.49 -10.79
CA THR A 270 8.01 -8.04 -10.69
C THR A 270 9.32 -7.33 -10.36
N MET A 271 10.11 -7.85 -9.39
CA MET A 271 11.44 -7.31 -9.09
C MET A 271 12.40 -7.45 -10.27
N GLN A 272 12.39 -8.59 -10.97
CA GLN A 272 13.23 -8.84 -12.15
C GLN A 272 12.88 -7.89 -13.30
N ILE A 273 11.61 -7.77 -13.65
CA ILE A 273 11.15 -6.88 -14.73
C ILE A 273 11.50 -5.42 -14.38
N ALA A 274 11.19 -4.98 -13.17
CA ALA A 274 11.48 -3.62 -12.75
C ALA A 274 12.98 -3.31 -12.75
N SER A 275 13.81 -4.21 -12.23
CA SER A 275 15.27 -4.02 -12.21
C SER A 275 15.86 -3.99 -13.63
N THR A 276 15.38 -4.86 -14.52
CA THR A 276 15.78 -4.88 -15.94
C THR A 276 15.39 -3.59 -16.65
N LEU A 277 14.17 -3.07 -16.42
CA LEU A 277 13.70 -1.81 -17.01
C LEU A 277 14.53 -0.63 -16.50
N VAL A 278 14.78 -0.56 -15.19
CA VAL A 278 15.56 0.50 -14.56
C VAL A 278 17.00 0.51 -15.09
N GLU A 279 17.60 -0.66 -15.26
CA GLU A 279 18.97 -0.77 -15.79
C GLU A 279 19.04 -0.46 -17.29
N ARG A 280 18.20 -1.16 -18.09
CA ARG A 280 18.23 -1.05 -19.56
C ARG A 280 17.90 0.35 -20.05
N TYR A 281 16.87 0.99 -19.47
CA TYR A 281 16.43 2.32 -19.88
C TYR A 281 16.97 3.44 -18.98
N ARG A 282 17.85 3.12 -18.02
CA ARG A 282 18.42 4.07 -17.05
C ARG A 282 17.35 4.90 -16.35
N LEU A 283 16.21 4.25 -16.04
CA LEU A 283 15.08 4.92 -15.43
C LEU A 283 15.45 5.48 -14.05
N LYS A 284 15.00 6.70 -13.80
CA LYS A 284 15.19 7.37 -12.51
C LYS A 284 13.83 7.70 -11.91
N PRO A 285 13.63 7.52 -10.60
CA PRO A 285 12.41 7.98 -9.97
C PRO A 285 12.32 9.50 -10.10
N VAL A 286 11.17 9.99 -10.54
CA VAL A 286 10.86 11.41 -10.51
C VAL A 286 10.62 11.79 -9.06
N LYS A 287 11.61 12.40 -8.42
CA LYS A 287 11.61 12.65 -6.98
C LYS A 287 10.34 13.35 -6.48
N PHE A 288 9.86 14.33 -7.21
CA PHE A 288 8.66 15.08 -6.86
C PHE A 288 7.41 14.18 -6.80
N ILE A 289 7.25 13.31 -7.81
CA ILE A 289 6.16 12.32 -7.86
C ILE A 289 6.32 11.28 -6.75
N ALA A 290 7.54 10.81 -6.50
CA ALA A 290 7.82 9.87 -5.41
C ALA A 290 7.54 10.47 -4.03
N ASP A 291 7.79 11.76 -3.83
CA ASP A 291 7.51 12.47 -2.57
C ASP A 291 5.99 12.68 -2.36
N SER A 292 5.18 12.83 -3.41
CA SER A 292 3.71 12.94 -3.33
C SER A 292 3.00 11.61 -2.99
N ASN A 293 3.69 10.47 -3.10
CA ASN A 293 3.13 9.12 -2.94
C ASN A 293 2.37 8.92 -1.62
N PHE A 294 2.86 9.50 -0.52
CA PHE A 294 2.19 9.35 0.77
C PHE A 294 0.87 10.13 0.80
N LEU A 295 0.83 11.31 0.22
CA LEU A 295 -0.39 12.11 0.11
C LEU A 295 -1.42 11.39 -0.77
N LEU A 296 -0.98 10.81 -1.89
CA LEU A 296 -1.81 9.98 -2.75
C LEU A 296 -2.35 8.77 -1.99
N PHE A 297 -1.50 8.06 -1.24
CA PHE A 297 -1.92 6.92 -0.41
C PHE A 297 -3.01 7.27 0.60
N VAL A 298 -2.95 8.46 1.18
CA VAL A 298 -3.92 8.86 2.21
C VAL A 298 -5.20 9.42 1.62
N LEU A 299 -5.12 10.20 0.54
CA LEU A 299 -6.26 10.95 0.01
C LEU A 299 -7.03 10.23 -1.10
N HIS A 300 -6.46 9.20 -1.75
CA HIS A 300 -7.14 8.57 -2.89
C HIS A 300 -8.57 8.09 -2.59
N PRO A 301 -8.90 7.49 -1.41
CA PRO A 301 -10.26 7.05 -1.20
C PRO A 301 -11.24 8.22 -1.08
N LEU A 302 -10.80 9.33 -0.45
CA LEU A 302 -11.65 10.53 -0.37
C LEU A 302 -11.91 11.12 -1.76
N ILE A 303 -10.89 11.14 -2.63
CA ILE A 303 -11.03 11.64 -3.99
C ILE A 303 -11.91 10.69 -4.82
N ILE A 304 -11.66 9.39 -4.77
CA ILE A 304 -12.47 8.39 -5.48
C ILE A 304 -13.93 8.48 -5.04
N ILE A 305 -14.19 8.36 -3.74
CA ILE A 305 -15.56 8.29 -3.22
C ILE A 305 -16.31 9.60 -3.43
N TYR A 306 -15.74 10.73 -3.01
CA TYR A 306 -16.49 11.99 -2.89
C TYR A 306 -16.36 12.92 -4.08
N LEU A 307 -15.30 12.78 -4.88
CA LEU A 307 -15.09 13.62 -6.05
C LEU A 307 -15.51 12.93 -7.36
N ILE A 308 -15.49 11.60 -7.40
CA ILE A 308 -15.81 10.83 -8.61
C ILE A 308 -17.07 9.99 -8.42
N SER A 309 -17.09 9.07 -7.44
CA SER A 309 -18.14 8.07 -7.34
C SER A 309 -19.49 8.67 -6.93
N GLU A 310 -19.54 9.47 -5.86
CA GLU A 310 -20.79 10.03 -5.35
C GLU A 310 -21.47 10.98 -6.35
N PRO A 311 -20.76 11.89 -7.06
CA PRO A 311 -21.39 12.72 -8.08
C PRO A 311 -21.91 11.94 -9.29
N LEU A 312 -21.33 10.80 -9.62
CA LEU A 312 -21.70 10.00 -10.79
C LEU A 312 -22.77 8.94 -10.48
N LEU A 313 -23.00 8.65 -9.20
CA LEU A 313 -23.94 7.61 -8.80
C LEU A 313 -25.37 7.92 -9.30
N GLY A 314 -25.95 6.99 -10.06
CA GLY A 314 -27.29 7.14 -10.65
C GLY A 314 -27.39 8.11 -11.84
N GLN A 315 -26.26 8.72 -12.27
CA GLN A 315 -26.27 9.68 -13.40
C GLN A 315 -25.65 9.10 -14.68
N VAL A 316 -24.99 7.95 -14.59
CA VAL A 316 -24.24 7.35 -15.69
C VAL A 316 -24.97 6.13 -16.23
N THR A 317 -25.04 5.99 -17.56
CA THR A 317 -25.60 4.80 -18.20
C THR A 317 -24.64 3.62 -18.09
N ASN A 318 -25.19 2.41 -17.87
CA ASN A 318 -24.44 1.17 -17.75
C ASN A 318 -23.91 0.71 -19.12
N THR A 319 -22.79 1.27 -19.56
CA THR A 319 -22.08 0.86 -20.78
C THR A 319 -20.63 0.46 -20.47
N PRO A 320 -20.03 -0.44 -21.23
CA PRO A 320 -18.62 -0.79 -21.06
C PRO A 320 -17.68 0.42 -21.15
N LEU A 321 -18.04 1.40 -22.02
CA LEU A 321 -17.25 2.63 -22.16
C LEU A 321 -17.27 3.47 -20.88
N HIS A 322 -18.44 3.67 -20.28
CA HIS A 322 -18.57 4.43 -19.04
C HIS A 322 -17.86 3.72 -17.89
N PHE A 323 -18.03 2.40 -17.77
CA PHE A 323 -17.31 1.60 -16.76
C PHE A 323 -15.80 1.83 -16.83
N TRP A 324 -15.19 1.65 -18.02
CA TRP A 324 -13.74 1.78 -18.17
C TRP A 324 -13.25 3.22 -18.07
N ALA A 325 -14.07 4.20 -18.51
CA ALA A 325 -13.76 5.62 -18.35
C ALA A 325 -13.73 6.03 -16.87
N ILE A 326 -14.70 5.57 -16.07
CA ILE A 326 -14.74 5.81 -14.63
C ILE A 326 -13.56 5.11 -13.95
N TYR A 327 -13.31 3.84 -14.28
CA TYR A 327 -12.17 3.09 -13.74
C TYR A 327 -10.83 3.80 -14.00
N ALA A 328 -10.62 4.30 -15.21
CA ALA A 328 -9.44 5.08 -15.55
C ALA A 328 -9.39 6.42 -14.79
N ALA A 329 -10.52 7.12 -14.66
CA ALA A 329 -10.61 8.36 -13.92
C ALA A 329 -10.26 8.18 -12.44
N GLU A 330 -10.71 7.09 -11.82
CA GLU A 330 -10.41 6.74 -10.41
C GLU A 330 -8.93 6.44 -10.15
N ILE A 331 -8.15 6.18 -11.19
CA ILE A 331 -6.69 6.03 -11.09
C ILE A 331 -5.99 7.37 -11.40
N VAL A 332 -6.38 8.02 -12.50
CA VAL A 332 -5.65 9.19 -13.03
C VAL A 332 -5.96 10.45 -12.21
N VAL A 333 -7.23 10.69 -11.88
CA VAL A 333 -7.63 11.94 -11.18
C VAL A 333 -7.00 12.04 -9.78
N PRO A 334 -7.05 11.01 -8.90
CA PRO A 334 -6.37 11.08 -7.61
C PRO A 334 -4.86 11.28 -7.75
N ALA A 335 -4.22 10.62 -8.74
CA ALA A 335 -2.79 10.77 -8.99
C ALA A 335 -2.43 12.22 -9.34
N LEU A 336 -3.16 12.85 -10.26
CA LEU A 336 -2.93 14.24 -10.67
C LEU A 336 -3.27 15.23 -9.54
N VAL A 337 -4.43 15.09 -8.90
CA VAL A 337 -4.86 15.97 -7.81
C VAL A 337 -3.84 15.94 -6.67
N CYS A 338 -3.36 14.76 -6.27
CA CYS A 338 -2.40 14.66 -5.18
C CYS A 338 -1.02 15.21 -5.53
N VAL A 339 -0.57 15.10 -6.79
CA VAL A 339 0.68 15.71 -7.25
C VAL A 339 0.58 17.24 -7.20
N VAL A 340 -0.53 17.81 -7.69
CA VAL A 340 -0.77 19.26 -7.64
C VAL A 340 -0.92 19.74 -6.20
N LEU A 341 -1.71 19.04 -5.39
CA LEU A 341 -1.89 19.39 -3.97
C LEU A 341 -0.57 19.31 -3.20
N TYR A 342 0.24 18.30 -3.45
CA TYR A 342 1.57 18.20 -2.85
C TYR A 342 2.48 19.38 -3.26
N ALA A 343 2.41 19.83 -4.52
CA ALA A 343 3.13 21.01 -4.98
C ALA A 343 2.74 22.26 -4.18
N ILE A 344 1.43 22.53 -4.10
CA ILE A 344 0.86 23.69 -3.40
C ILE A 344 1.25 23.64 -1.90
N LEU A 345 0.97 22.51 -1.22
CA LEU A 345 1.25 22.36 0.20
C LEU A 345 2.75 22.45 0.51
N SER A 346 3.60 21.91 -0.35
CA SER A 346 5.06 21.97 -0.18
C SER A 346 5.61 23.40 -0.33
N CYS A 347 4.94 24.22 -1.12
CA CYS A 347 5.29 25.66 -1.24
C CYS A 347 4.77 26.48 -0.07
N LEU A 348 3.49 26.32 0.29
CA LEU A 348 2.84 27.14 1.30
C LEU A 348 3.19 26.73 2.73
N LEU A 349 3.25 25.41 2.99
CA LEU A 349 3.41 24.84 4.33
C LEU A 349 4.47 23.72 4.36
N PRO A 350 5.74 23.99 4.02
CA PRO A 350 6.74 22.94 3.81
C PRO A 350 7.02 22.08 5.04
N ARG A 351 7.02 22.68 6.24
CA ARG A 351 7.25 21.94 7.52
C ARG A 351 6.07 21.02 7.84
N THR A 352 4.85 21.52 7.72
CA THR A 352 3.62 20.75 7.96
C THR A 352 3.49 19.63 6.97
N THR A 353 3.70 19.90 5.68
CA THR A 353 3.67 18.88 4.62
C THR A 353 4.68 17.77 4.89
N SER A 354 5.91 18.12 5.25
CA SER A 354 6.92 17.13 5.62
C SER A 354 6.49 16.27 6.81
N LEU A 355 5.91 16.86 7.85
CA LEU A 355 5.42 16.13 9.03
C LEU A 355 4.27 15.17 8.64
N LEU A 356 3.30 15.66 7.89
CA LEU A 356 2.09 14.91 7.51
C LEU A 356 2.32 13.85 6.44
N THR A 357 3.44 13.94 5.71
CA THR A 357 3.89 12.93 4.72
C THR A 357 4.99 12.01 5.26
N GLY A 358 5.23 12.00 6.58
CA GLY A 358 6.20 11.11 7.20
C GLY A 358 7.66 11.46 6.94
N GLY A 359 7.97 12.76 6.85
CA GLY A 359 9.33 13.27 6.64
C GLY A 359 9.82 13.19 5.19
N ARG A 360 8.92 12.92 4.25
CA ARG A 360 9.24 12.90 2.81
C ARG A 360 9.25 14.34 2.28
N GLY A 361 10.32 14.72 1.57
CA GLY A 361 10.47 16.07 0.99
C GLY A 361 11.09 17.15 1.89
N GLY A 362 11.34 16.90 3.17
CA GLY A 362 11.56 17.95 4.17
C GLY A 362 12.99 18.38 4.51
N LYS A 363 14.07 17.88 3.90
CA LYS A 363 15.41 18.25 4.36
C LYS A 363 16.36 18.91 3.34
N GLN A 364 16.03 18.96 2.06
CA GLN A 364 16.90 19.65 1.11
C GLN A 364 16.10 20.34 0.00
N GLY A 365 15.83 21.61 0.16
CA GLY A 365 15.69 22.48 -0.99
C GLY A 365 14.29 22.80 -1.51
N LEU A 366 13.20 22.63 -0.77
CA LEU A 366 11.88 23.15 -1.20
C LEU A 366 11.81 24.69 -1.13
N ALA A 367 12.55 25.32 -0.23
CA ALA A 367 12.71 26.80 -0.23
C ALA A 367 13.47 27.33 -1.48
N LYS A 368 14.21 26.46 -2.21
CA LYS A 368 14.92 26.81 -3.46
C LYS A 368 14.25 26.30 -4.73
N LYS A 369 13.17 25.53 -4.64
CA LYS A 369 12.48 24.92 -5.82
C LYS A 369 10.97 25.01 -5.70
N CYS A 370 10.44 26.17 -5.37
CA CYS A 370 9.06 26.45 -5.71
C CYS A 370 8.98 26.41 -7.24
N ILE A 371 8.36 25.37 -7.80
CA ILE A 371 8.18 25.22 -9.26
C ILE A 371 7.50 26.47 -9.80
N PHE A 372 6.59 27.07 -9.04
CA PHE A 372 5.91 28.33 -9.36
C PHE A 372 6.84 29.55 -9.38
N ALA A 373 7.95 29.58 -8.62
CA ALA A 373 8.92 30.69 -8.68
C ALA A 373 9.77 30.70 -9.98
N ARG A 374 9.61 29.71 -10.86
CA ARG A 374 10.19 29.72 -12.21
C ARG A 374 9.22 30.08 -13.31
N PHE A 375 7.91 30.22 -12.99
CA PHE A 375 6.87 30.57 -13.94
C PHE A 375 6.26 31.96 -13.68
N PHE A 376 6.67 32.64 -12.63
CA PHE A 376 6.45 34.04 -12.33
C PHE A 376 7.81 34.71 -12.03
#